data_6bc45632df82fddf9a401368edc62050
#
_entry.id   6bc45632df82fddf9a401368edc62050
#
_cell.length_a   1.000
_cell.length_b   1.000
_cell.length_c   1.000
_cell.angle_alpha   90.00
_cell.angle_beta   90.00
_cell.angle_gamma   90.00
#
_symmetry.space_group_name_H-M   'P 1'
#
loop_
_entity.id
_entity.type
_entity.pdbx_description
1 polymer ?
#
loop_
_entity_poly.entity_id
_entity_poly.type
_entity_poly.pdbx_seq_one_letter_code
_entity_poly.pdbx_strand_id
1 'polypeptide(L)'
;MKLAIQHATLYTYDAPVRSSTQYIRLTPRENSRQRILEWRIDTPIPATQTRDGYGNVLHVLTLDKPVSEIRIRAHGIVQTRAPDGENESLSPSDAGFPANSSLSPLVFRRATPVTSVDKALAKFAHGHRKHVGTLAGLRDLASAIADRMPIKPGDTGATISAAEAFAEGALSVRDQAHVFIACCRHLGVPARFVSGYMHSAIVSTDGLIAGHAWAEAWVGDQWHSFDLATNWAKNRAHLALAVGADYLDACPIRGVRIGGGIETMLVQARLSVSQ
;
A
#
# COMPACT_ATOMS: atom_id res chain seq x y z
N MET A 1 -13.20 10.30 12.28
CA MET A 1 -12.04 10.98 12.91
C MET A 1 -11.37 11.85 11.85
N LYS A 2 -10.88 13.03 12.20
CA LYS A 2 -10.06 13.84 11.27
C LYS A 2 -8.59 13.56 11.54
N LEU A 3 -7.84 13.27 10.49
CA LEU A 3 -6.41 12.98 10.54
C LEU A 3 -5.66 14.03 9.76
N ALA A 4 -4.72 14.71 10.38
CA ALA A 4 -3.77 15.59 9.73
C ALA A 4 -2.49 14.77 9.41
N ILE A 5 -2.07 14.81 8.15
CA ILE A 5 -0.92 14.09 7.64
C ILE A 5 0.12 15.08 7.13
N GLN A 6 1.38 14.79 7.41
CA GLN A 6 2.53 15.44 6.82
C GLN A 6 3.51 14.35 6.42
N HIS A 7 3.83 14.25 5.15
CA HIS A 7 4.82 13.32 4.61
C HIS A 7 5.86 14.11 3.82
N ALA A 8 7.13 13.83 4.06
CA ALA A 8 8.23 14.39 3.31
C ALA A 8 9.18 13.29 2.88
N THR A 9 9.52 13.27 1.60
CA THR A 9 10.60 12.43 1.04
C THR A 9 11.65 13.35 0.45
N LEU A 10 12.89 13.13 0.85
CA LEU A 10 14.07 13.82 0.33
C LEU A 10 15.01 12.79 -0.28
N TYR A 11 15.28 12.94 -1.56
CA TYR A 11 16.35 12.24 -2.25
C TYR A 11 17.54 13.18 -2.37
N THR A 12 18.73 12.72 -1.99
CA THR A 12 20.00 13.43 -2.19
C THR A 12 20.94 12.53 -2.99
N TYR A 13 21.76 13.15 -3.82
CA TYR A 13 22.63 12.50 -4.77
C TYR A 13 24.07 13.03 -4.63
N ASP A 14 25.06 12.14 -4.69
CA ASP A 14 26.47 12.52 -4.64
C ASP A 14 27.00 13.11 -5.95
N ALA A 15 26.25 12.96 -7.05
CA ALA A 15 26.48 13.60 -8.34
C ALA A 15 25.16 14.15 -8.89
N PRO A 16 25.19 15.14 -9.82
CA PRO A 16 23.95 15.67 -10.39
C PRO A 16 23.14 14.62 -11.17
N VAL A 17 21.86 14.50 -10.86
CA VAL A 17 20.86 13.79 -11.70
C VAL A 17 20.60 14.66 -12.91
N ARG A 18 20.87 14.16 -14.10
CA ARG A 18 20.68 14.89 -15.36
C ARG A 18 19.21 15.00 -15.76
N SER A 19 18.47 13.96 -15.52
CA SER A 19 17.01 13.94 -15.69
C SER A 19 16.37 12.93 -14.76
N SER A 20 15.11 13.17 -14.35
CA SER A 20 14.35 12.24 -13.53
C SER A 20 12.86 12.34 -13.86
N THR A 21 12.18 11.21 -13.90
CA THR A 21 10.71 11.16 -13.92
C THR A 21 10.25 10.39 -12.68
N GLN A 22 9.42 11.03 -11.85
CA GLN A 22 8.85 10.47 -10.62
C GLN A 22 7.35 10.31 -10.76
N TYR A 23 6.85 9.12 -10.45
CA TYR A 23 5.45 8.76 -10.34
C TYR A 23 5.04 8.77 -8.88
N ILE A 24 4.23 9.76 -8.48
CA ILE A 24 3.91 10.07 -7.08
C ILE A 24 2.45 9.71 -6.83
N ARG A 25 2.19 8.76 -5.92
CA ARG A 25 0.86 8.29 -5.48
C ARG A 25 0.66 8.60 -3.99
N LEU A 26 0.89 9.86 -3.63
CA LEU A 26 0.76 10.35 -2.26
C LEU A 26 -0.56 11.08 -2.00
N THR A 27 -1.47 11.16 -2.98
CA THR A 27 -2.81 11.72 -2.77
C THR A 27 -3.77 10.60 -2.40
N PRO A 28 -4.43 10.66 -1.22
CA PRO A 28 -5.39 9.65 -0.81
C PRO A 28 -6.55 9.50 -1.82
N ARG A 29 -7.18 8.37 -1.79
CA ARG A 29 -8.40 8.11 -2.59
C ARG A 29 -9.62 8.41 -1.75
N GLU A 30 -10.63 9.05 -2.33
CA GLU A 30 -11.93 9.17 -1.69
C GLU A 30 -12.72 7.86 -1.83
N ASN A 31 -13.36 7.44 -0.75
CA ASN A 31 -14.26 6.29 -0.69
C ASN A 31 -15.19 6.42 0.52
N SER A 32 -16.05 5.41 0.79
CA SER A 32 -16.97 5.44 1.93
C SER A 32 -16.30 5.58 3.29
N ARG A 33 -15.01 5.17 3.39
CA ARG A 33 -14.26 5.17 4.66
C ARG A 33 -13.39 6.41 4.85
N GLN A 34 -13.06 7.11 3.76
CA GLN A 34 -12.20 8.29 3.85
C GLN A 34 -12.64 9.38 2.86
N ARG A 35 -12.69 10.62 3.38
CA ARG A 35 -12.98 11.83 2.62
C ARG A 35 -11.84 12.82 2.77
N ILE A 36 -11.36 13.36 1.67
CA ILE A 36 -10.33 14.39 1.66
C ILE A 36 -11.00 15.73 1.99
N LEU A 37 -10.56 16.38 3.06
CA LEU A 37 -11.01 17.73 3.40
C LEU A 37 -10.07 18.76 2.78
N GLU A 38 -8.76 18.50 2.84
CA GLU A 38 -7.71 19.32 2.27
C GLU A 38 -6.53 18.41 1.91
N TRP A 39 -5.91 18.64 0.75
CA TRP A 39 -4.71 17.89 0.36
C TRP A 39 -3.85 18.68 -0.62
N ARG A 40 -2.53 18.62 -0.39
CA ARG A 40 -1.54 19.27 -1.24
C ARG A 40 -0.31 18.40 -1.44
N ILE A 41 0.22 18.44 -2.66
CA ILE A 41 1.52 17.87 -3.02
C ILE A 41 2.43 19.01 -3.44
N ASP A 42 3.56 19.16 -2.73
CA ASP A 42 4.61 20.10 -3.09
C ASP A 42 5.77 19.35 -3.75
N THR A 43 6.19 19.83 -4.89
CA THR A 43 7.28 19.28 -5.71
C THR A 43 8.19 20.42 -6.17
N PRO A 44 9.47 20.14 -6.56
CA PRO A 44 10.42 21.18 -6.98
C PRO A 44 9.93 22.06 -8.14
N ILE A 45 9.18 21.46 -9.06
CA ILE A 45 8.44 22.14 -10.16
C ILE A 45 7.03 21.54 -10.21
N PRO A 46 6.06 22.18 -10.85
CA PRO A 46 4.70 21.64 -10.98
C PRO A 46 4.70 20.23 -11.60
N ALA A 47 4.05 19.30 -10.93
CA ALA A 47 3.83 17.94 -11.43
C ALA A 47 2.48 17.85 -12.14
N THR A 48 2.40 17.05 -13.20
CA THR A 48 1.14 16.79 -13.92
C THR A 48 0.30 15.78 -13.17
N GLN A 49 -0.92 16.17 -12.78
CA GLN A 49 -1.86 15.26 -12.13
C GLN A 49 -2.66 14.47 -13.17
N THR A 50 -2.76 13.17 -12.96
CA THR A 50 -3.54 12.24 -13.79
C THR A 50 -4.06 11.07 -12.91
N ARG A 51 -4.55 10.01 -13.53
CA ARG A 51 -4.88 8.74 -12.88
C ARG A 51 -4.15 7.59 -13.55
N ASP A 52 -3.70 6.63 -12.75
CA ASP A 52 -3.13 5.39 -13.30
C ASP A 52 -4.23 4.37 -13.65
N GLY A 53 -3.81 3.22 -14.20
CA GLY A 53 -4.72 2.14 -14.61
C GLY A 53 -5.54 1.52 -13.47
N TYR A 54 -5.14 1.76 -12.22
CA TYR A 54 -5.89 1.33 -11.02
C TYR A 54 -6.77 2.44 -10.44
N GLY A 55 -6.86 3.59 -11.13
CA GLY A 55 -7.64 4.75 -10.70
C GLY A 55 -7.01 5.53 -9.54
N ASN A 56 -5.75 5.25 -9.16
CA ASN A 56 -5.04 6.06 -8.18
C ASN A 56 -4.78 7.45 -8.73
N VAL A 57 -4.82 8.47 -7.86
CA VAL A 57 -4.33 9.80 -8.22
C VAL A 57 -2.81 9.71 -8.39
N LEU A 58 -2.35 10.06 -9.58
CA LEU A 58 -0.95 10.00 -9.97
C LEU A 58 -0.46 11.40 -10.33
N HIS A 59 0.62 11.84 -9.69
CA HIS A 59 1.35 13.03 -10.10
C HIS A 59 2.64 12.60 -10.80
N VAL A 60 2.86 13.09 -12.00
CA VAL A 60 4.07 12.85 -12.79
C VAL A 60 4.94 14.09 -12.71
N LEU A 61 6.10 13.97 -12.04
CA LEU A 61 7.12 15.01 -11.96
C LEU A 61 8.25 14.64 -12.92
N THR A 62 8.54 15.52 -13.90
CA THR A 62 9.65 15.35 -14.82
C THR A 62 10.65 16.48 -14.63
N LEU A 63 11.88 16.14 -14.28
CA LEU A 63 13.01 17.07 -14.13
C LEU A 63 13.96 16.86 -15.31
N ASP A 64 14.15 17.89 -16.11
CA ASP A 64 14.98 17.91 -17.32
C ASP A 64 16.28 18.74 -17.15
N LYS A 65 16.46 19.31 -15.94
CA LYS A 65 17.66 20.06 -15.57
C LYS A 65 18.42 19.32 -14.46
N PRO A 66 19.76 19.44 -14.43
CA PRO A 66 20.54 18.80 -13.40
C PRO A 66 20.15 19.26 -11.99
N VAL A 67 19.93 18.28 -11.09
CA VAL A 67 19.60 18.51 -9.68
C VAL A 67 20.43 17.59 -8.79
N SER A 68 20.79 18.05 -7.58
CA SER A 68 21.45 17.25 -6.55
C SER A 68 20.48 16.77 -5.46
N GLU A 69 19.27 17.31 -5.42
CA GLU A 69 18.21 16.85 -4.52
C GLU A 69 16.83 16.90 -5.17
N ILE A 70 15.95 16.00 -4.72
CA ILE A 70 14.54 16.02 -5.10
C ILE A 70 13.73 15.92 -3.80
N ARG A 71 12.93 16.95 -3.52
CA ARG A 71 12.07 17.01 -2.34
C ARG A 71 10.62 16.93 -2.74
N ILE A 72 9.90 15.98 -2.15
CA ILE A 72 8.46 15.78 -2.37
C ILE A 72 7.78 15.82 -1.01
N ARG A 73 6.73 16.64 -0.88
CA ARG A 73 5.93 16.73 0.33
C ARG A 73 4.46 16.48 -0.01
N ALA A 74 3.78 15.75 0.87
CA ALA A 74 2.33 15.57 0.84
C ALA A 74 1.77 15.94 2.20
N HIS A 75 0.77 16.80 2.25
CA HIS A 75 0.15 17.19 3.51
C HIS A 75 -1.32 17.53 3.33
N GLY A 76 -2.10 17.35 4.38
CA GLY A 76 -3.52 17.67 4.35
C GLY A 76 -4.30 17.04 5.50
N ILE A 77 -5.62 17.14 5.38
CA ILE A 77 -6.57 16.65 6.37
C ILE A 77 -7.53 15.69 5.68
N VAL A 78 -7.65 14.49 6.25
CA VAL A 78 -8.56 13.46 5.79
C VAL A 78 -9.50 13.06 6.91
N GLN A 79 -10.78 13.05 6.63
CA GLN A 79 -11.78 12.53 7.53
C GLN A 79 -11.93 11.02 7.28
N THR A 80 -11.62 10.21 8.30
CA THR A 80 -11.87 8.76 8.26
C THR A 80 -13.14 8.42 9.04
N ARG A 81 -13.88 7.42 8.56
CA ARG A 81 -14.95 6.79 9.31
C ARG A 81 -14.38 5.55 9.98
N ALA A 82 -14.72 5.34 11.25
CA ALA A 82 -14.50 4.05 11.88
C ALA A 82 -15.37 3.00 11.18
N PRO A 83 -14.90 1.76 11.03
CA PRO A 83 -15.75 0.69 10.55
C PRO A 83 -16.94 0.51 11.51
N ASP A 84 -18.16 0.53 10.96
CA ASP A 84 -19.35 0.22 11.72
C ASP A 84 -19.44 -1.32 11.89
N GLY A 85 -18.79 -1.86 12.93
CA GLY A 85 -18.86 -3.29 13.27
C GLY A 85 -17.74 -4.16 12.65
N GLU A 86 -17.90 -5.48 12.76
CA GLU A 86 -16.91 -6.49 12.37
C GLU A 86 -16.73 -6.66 10.84
N ASN A 87 -17.58 -6.04 10.02
CA ASN A 87 -17.57 -6.16 8.56
C ASN A 87 -16.92 -4.93 7.91
N GLU A 88 -15.60 -4.98 7.77
CA GLU A 88 -14.86 -3.99 6.98
C GLU A 88 -14.91 -4.30 5.47
N SER A 89 -16.06 -4.12 4.86
CA SER A 89 -16.20 -4.25 3.42
C SER A 89 -16.18 -2.87 2.73
N LEU A 90 -15.49 -2.79 1.62
CA LEU A 90 -15.58 -1.69 0.66
C LEU A 90 -16.54 -2.12 -0.44
N SER A 91 -17.60 -1.33 -0.68
CA SER A 91 -18.43 -1.59 -1.85
C SER A 91 -17.62 -1.40 -3.15
N PRO A 92 -18.04 -1.99 -4.28
CA PRO A 92 -17.36 -1.78 -5.57
C PRO A 92 -17.25 -0.31 -5.96
N SER A 93 -18.23 0.52 -5.62
CA SER A 93 -18.20 1.97 -5.79
C SER A 93 -17.14 2.66 -4.94
N ASP A 94 -16.80 2.07 -3.80
CA ASP A 94 -15.79 2.59 -2.87
C ASP A 94 -14.36 2.22 -3.27
N ALA A 95 -14.19 1.37 -4.27
CA ALA A 95 -12.89 1.03 -4.83
C ALA A 95 -12.20 2.21 -5.52
N GLY A 96 -12.82 3.40 -5.49
CA GLY A 96 -12.24 4.66 -6.01
C GLY A 96 -12.18 4.72 -7.54
N PHE A 97 -12.94 3.89 -8.23
CA PHE A 97 -13.13 4.01 -9.67
C PHE A 97 -14.36 4.87 -9.95
N PRO A 98 -14.34 5.76 -10.98
CA PRO A 98 -15.56 6.37 -11.49
C PRO A 98 -16.56 5.26 -11.83
N ALA A 99 -17.84 5.51 -11.59
CA ALA A 99 -18.92 4.52 -11.79
C ALA A 99 -18.89 3.82 -13.18
N ASN A 100 -18.27 4.45 -14.17
CA ASN A 100 -18.15 3.96 -15.55
C ASN A 100 -16.82 3.29 -15.91
N SER A 101 -15.88 3.11 -14.96
CA SER A 101 -14.55 2.54 -15.23
C SER A 101 -14.03 1.65 -14.10
N SER A 102 -14.91 0.85 -13.49
CA SER A 102 -14.46 -0.10 -12.47
C SER A 102 -13.64 -1.22 -13.12
N LEU A 103 -12.36 -1.30 -12.77
CA LEU A 103 -11.53 -2.43 -13.15
C LEU A 103 -12.13 -3.70 -12.55
N SER A 104 -12.42 -4.71 -13.39
CA SER A 104 -12.96 -5.97 -12.89
C SER A 104 -12.06 -6.56 -11.80
N PRO A 105 -12.61 -7.03 -10.67
CA PRO A 105 -11.81 -7.72 -9.65
C PRO A 105 -10.98 -8.88 -10.21
N LEU A 106 -11.44 -9.51 -11.29
CA LEU A 106 -10.75 -10.63 -11.95
C LEU A 106 -9.34 -10.27 -12.45
N VAL A 107 -9.07 -8.99 -12.74
CA VAL A 107 -7.73 -8.52 -13.10
C VAL A 107 -6.71 -8.82 -11.99
N PHE A 108 -7.18 -8.77 -10.74
CA PHE A 108 -6.35 -9.03 -9.56
C PHE A 108 -6.18 -10.52 -9.20
N ARG A 109 -6.60 -11.44 -10.08
CA ARG A 109 -6.26 -12.86 -10.00
C ARG A 109 -4.91 -13.18 -10.64
N ARG A 110 -4.40 -12.28 -11.48
CA ARG A 110 -3.11 -12.49 -12.16
C ARG A 110 -1.95 -12.36 -11.17
N ALA A 111 -1.09 -13.36 -11.13
CA ALA A 111 0.17 -13.28 -10.39
C ALA A 111 1.12 -12.26 -11.05
N THR A 112 1.93 -11.60 -10.22
CA THR A 112 3.06 -10.75 -10.64
C THR A 112 4.37 -11.43 -10.23
N PRO A 113 5.53 -10.99 -10.70
CA PRO A 113 6.81 -11.54 -10.23
C PRO A 113 6.95 -11.51 -8.69
N VAL A 114 6.51 -10.44 -8.02
CA VAL A 114 6.56 -10.32 -6.54
C VAL A 114 5.50 -11.14 -5.82
N THR A 115 4.43 -11.57 -6.49
CA THR A 115 3.38 -12.42 -5.92
C THR A 115 3.40 -13.84 -6.51
N SER A 116 4.54 -14.27 -7.00
CA SER A 116 4.74 -15.65 -7.49
C SER A 116 4.74 -16.65 -6.32
N VAL A 117 4.30 -17.86 -6.60
CA VAL A 117 4.28 -18.96 -5.63
C VAL A 117 5.23 -20.08 -6.08
N ASP A 118 5.93 -20.67 -5.13
CA ASP A 118 6.68 -21.91 -5.29
C ASP A 118 5.88 -23.10 -4.77
N LYS A 119 6.48 -24.30 -4.79
CA LYS A 119 5.84 -25.54 -4.30
C LYS A 119 5.50 -25.46 -2.80
N ALA A 120 6.33 -24.79 -1.98
CA ALA A 120 6.12 -24.71 -0.54
C ALA A 120 4.94 -23.78 -0.21
N LEU A 121 4.93 -22.59 -0.81
CA LEU A 121 3.85 -21.62 -0.63
C LEU A 121 2.52 -22.14 -1.22
N ALA A 122 2.56 -22.79 -2.39
CA ALA A 122 1.39 -23.43 -2.99
C ALA A 122 0.79 -24.53 -2.08
N LYS A 123 1.64 -25.39 -1.48
CA LYS A 123 1.20 -26.40 -0.51
C LYS A 123 0.56 -25.78 0.73
N PHE A 124 1.16 -24.71 1.25
CA PHE A 124 0.60 -23.96 2.39
C PHE A 124 -0.78 -23.39 2.03
N ALA A 125 -0.88 -22.67 0.91
CA ALA A 125 -2.15 -22.12 0.44
C ALA A 125 -3.24 -23.20 0.28
N HIS A 126 -2.91 -24.35 -0.32
CA HIS A 126 -3.85 -25.47 -0.49
C HIS A 126 -4.41 -25.99 0.84
N GLY A 127 -3.69 -25.89 1.95
CA GLY A 127 -4.19 -26.23 3.28
C GLY A 127 -5.42 -25.44 3.68
N HIS A 128 -5.57 -24.23 3.16
CA HIS A 128 -6.68 -23.28 3.48
C HIS A 128 -7.79 -23.27 2.42
N ARG A 129 -7.70 -24.08 1.34
CA ARG A 129 -8.59 -23.99 0.18
C ARG A 129 -10.08 -24.18 0.46
N LYS A 130 -10.44 -24.94 1.51
CA LYS A 130 -11.84 -25.33 1.76
C LYS A 130 -12.77 -24.15 2.04
N HIS A 131 -12.26 -23.09 2.66
CA HIS A 131 -13.05 -21.96 3.13
C HIS A 131 -12.59 -20.61 2.55
N VAL A 132 -11.62 -20.61 1.64
CA VAL A 132 -11.03 -19.38 1.07
C VAL A 132 -12.05 -18.47 0.34
N GLY A 133 -13.17 -19.01 -0.10
CA GLY A 133 -14.29 -18.25 -0.68
C GLY A 133 -15.14 -17.48 0.34
N THR A 134 -14.80 -17.54 1.62
CA THR A 134 -15.52 -16.86 2.71
C THR A 134 -14.59 -15.89 3.46
N LEU A 135 -15.19 -14.86 4.06
CA LEU A 135 -14.42 -13.91 4.88
C LEU A 135 -13.71 -14.60 6.07
N ALA A 136 -14.39 -15.56 6.71
CA ALA A 136 -13.81 -16.34 7.81
C ALA A 136 -12.57 -17.13 7.35
N GLY A 137 -12.65 -17.84 6.22
CA GLY A 137 -11.52 -18.61 5.69
C GLY A 137 -10.34 -17.74 5.26
N LEU A 138 -10.59 -16.51 4.78
CA LEU A 138 -9.52 -15.56 4.49
C LEU A 138 -8.90 -14.99 5.77
N ARG A 139 -9.67 -14.79 6.83
CA ARG A 139 -9.14 -14.41 8.15
C ARG A 139 -8.25 -15.51 8.74
N ASP A 140 -8.67 -16.78 8.62
CA ASP A 140 -7.87 -17.93 9.04
C ASP A 140 -6.54 -18.00 8.27
N LEU A 141 -6.58 -17.79 6.95
CA LEU A 141 -5.38 -17.71 6.12
C LEU A 141 -4.46 -16.56 6.56
N ALA A 142 -5.01 -15.38 6.79
CA ALA A 142 -4.25 -14.21 7.22
C ALA A 142 -3.59 -14.44 8.59
N SER A 143 -4.31 -15.04 9.56
CA SER A 143 -3.77 -15.40 10.86
C SER A 143 -2.63 -16.42 10.74
N ALA A 144 -2.83 -17.48 9.95
CA ALA A 144 -1.81 -18.50 9.74
C ALA A 144 -0.51 -17.95 9.11
N ILE A 145 -0.64 -16.94 8.22
CA ILE A 145 0.53 -16.24 7.66
C ILE A 145 1.19 -15.38 8.73
N ALA A 146 0.42 -14.60 9.49
CA ALA A 146 0.95 -13.73 10.56
C ALA A 146 1.72 -14.54 11.61
N ASP A 147 1.17 -15.69 12.02
CA ASP A 147 1.80 -16.60 13.01
C ASP A 147 3.12 -17.20 12.48
N ARG A 148 3.14 -17.56 11.19
CA ARG A 148 4.34 -18.12 10.55
C ARG A 148 5.41 -17.10 10.25
N MET A 149 5.02 -15.88 9.99
CA MET A 149 5.89 -14.80 9.51
C MET A 149 5.80 -13.58 10.41
N PRO A 150 6.26 -13.67 11.68
CA PRO A 150 6.25 -12.53 12.58
C PRO A 150 7.12 -11.41 12.00
N ILE A 151 6.62 -10.17 12.12
CA ILE A 151 7.35 -9.00 11.65
C ILE A 151 8.60 -8.79 12.50
N LYS A 152 9.75 -8.81 11.86
CA LYS A 152 11.01 -8.40 12.45
C LYS A 152 11.39 -7.02 11.92
N PRO A 153 11.94 -6.13 12.77
CA PRO A 153 12.53 -4.88 12.29
C PRO A 153 13.66 -5.20 11.30
N GLY A 154 13.58 -4.69 10.09
CA GLY A 154 14.59 -4.86 9.05
C GLY A 154 14.07 -4.30 7.72
N ASP A 155 14.96 -3.85 6.87
CA ASP A 155 14.63 -3.46 5.50
C ASP A 155 14.79 -4.69 4.60
N THR A 156 13.66 -5.24 4.16
CA THR A 156 13.67 -6.21 3.07
C THR A 156 13.62 -5.42 1.77
N GLY A 157 14.57 -5.64 0.89
CA GLY A 157 14.60 -5.01 -0.44
C GLY A 157 13.23 -5.10 -1.12
N ALA A 158 12.82 -4.06 -1.85
CA ALA A 158 11.48 -3.94 -2.44
C ALA A 158 11.14 -5.04 -3.48
N THR A 159 12.05 -5.95 -3.75
CA THR A 159 12.02 -6.86 -4.92
C THR A 159 11.93 -8.34 -4.60
N ILE A 160 11.89 -8.77 -3.32
CA ILE A 160 11.75 -10.21 -3.02
C ILE A 160 10.34 -10.69 -3.35
N SER A 161 10.26 -11.90 -3.87
CA SER A 161 8.98 -12.54 -4.17
C SER A 161 8.27 -13.06 -2.92
N ALA A 162 6.97 -13.28 -3.00
CA ALA A 162 6.20 -13.89 -1.92
C ALA A 162 6.72 -15.28 -1.53
N ALA A 163 7.23 -16.05 -2.50
CA ALA A 163 7.82 -17.36 -2.24
C ALA A 163 9.12 -17.26 -1.43
N GLU A 164 10.03 -16.37 -1.82
CA GLU A 164 11.27 -16.08 -1.07
C GLU A 164 10.95 -15.58 0.34
N ALA A 165 10.04 -14.61 0.41
CA ALA A 165 9.57 -14.05 1.65
C ALA A 165 9.01 -15.12 2.60
N PHE A 166 8.20 -16.03 2.10
CA PHE A 166 7.63 -17.12 2.88
C PHE A 166 8.69 -18.14 3.36
N ALA A 167 9.74 -18.35 2.59
CA ALA A 167 10.85 -19.24 2.97
C ALA A 167 11.70 -18.65 4.11
N GLU A 168 11.93 -17.35 4.15
CA GLU A 168 12.73 -16.67 5.17
C GLU A 168 12.03 -16.57 6.52
N GLY A 169 10.71 -16.55 6.56
CA GLY A 169 9.89 -16.58 7.78
C GLY A 169 9.84 -15.29 8.61
N ALA A 170 10.54 -14.21 8.20
CA ALA A 170 10.64 -12.99 9.00
C ALA A 170 10.72 -11.76 8.11
N LEU A 171 9.68 -10.92 8.08
CA LEU A 171 9.52 -9.96 7.01
C LEU A 171 8.79 -8.68 7.44
N SER A 172 8.77 -7.74 6.52
CA SER A 172 8.02 -6.50 6.64
C SER A 172 6.51 -6.71 6.45
N VAL A 173 5.72 -5.73 6.85
CA VAL A 173 4.26 -5.68 6.61
C VAL A 173 3.92 -5.84 5.11
N ARG A 174 4.77 -5.30 4.23
CA ARG A 174 4.63 -5.37 2.78
C ARG A 174 4.73 -6.81 2.29
N ASP A 175 5.68 -7.56 2.82
CA ASP A 175 5.94 -8.94 2.38
C ASP A 175 4.86 -9.88 2.88
N GLN A 176 4.36 -9.70 4.11
CA GLN A 176 3.17 -10.42 4.58
C GLN A 176 1.96 -10.18 3.66
N ALA A 177 1.74 -8.92 3.24
CA ALA A 177 0.66 -8.59 2.29
C ALA A 177 0.86 -9.31 0.94
N HIS A 178 2.08 -9.36 0.41
CA HIS A 178 2.39 -10.08 -0.84
C HIS A 178 2.15 -11.59 -0.71
N VAL A 179 2.55 -12.21 0.41
CA VAL A 179 2.31 -13.64 0.66
C VAL A 179 0.81 -13.93 0.74
N PHE A 180 0.03 -13.11 1.44
CA PHE A 180 -1.42 -13.25 1.47
C PHE A 180 -2.05 -13.12 0.08
N ILE A 181 -1.66 -12.10 -0.69
CA ILE A 181 -2.14 -11.87 -2.06
C ILE A 181 -1.77 -13.07 -2.96
N ALA A 182 -0.55 -13.58 -2.86
CA ALA A 182 -0.10 -14.74 -3.62
C ALA A 182 -0.93 -15.99 -3.32
N CYS A 183 -1.20 -16.27 -2.04
CA CYS A 183 -2.07 -17.38 -1.61
C CYS A 183 -3.50 -17.20 -2.13
N CYS A 184 -4.09 -16.03 -1.98
CA CYS A 184 -5.45 -15.73 -2.48
C CYS A 184 -5.55 -15.99 -3.98
N ARG A 185 -4.64 -15.44 -4.78
CA ARG A 185 -4.61 -15.59 -6.24
C ARG A 185 -4.40 -17.03 -6.67
N HIS A 186 -3.50 -17.75 -6.00
CA HIS A 186 -3.26 -19.19 -6.26
C HIS A 186 -4.52 -20.01 -6.01
N LEU A 187 -5.35 -19.64 -5.04
CA LEU A 187 -6.63 -20.26 -4.73
C LEU A 187 -7.80 -19.69 -5.54
N GLY A 188 -7.54 -18.78 -6.48
CA GLY A 188 -8.56 -18.23 -7.38
C GLY A 188 -9.31 -17.02 -6.83
N VAL A 189 -8.94 -16.49 -5.66
CA VAL A 189 -9.55 -15.29 -5.07
C VAL A 189 -8.82 -14.04 -5.59
N PRO A 190 -9.54 -13.05 -6.17
CA PRO A 190 -8.93 -11.77 -6.53
C PRO A 190 -8.41 -11.07 -5.28
N ALA A 191 -7.15 -10.61 -5.32
CA ALA A 191 -6.55 -9.89 -4.21
C ALA A 191 -5.60 -8.80 -4.73
N ARG A 192 -5.53 -7.65 -4.01
CA ARG A 192 -4.74 -6.49 -4.40
C ARG A 192 -3.95 -5.92 -3.24
N PHE A 193 -2.89 -5.22 -3.56
CA PHE A 193 -2.03 -4.53 -2.61
C PHE A 193 -2.55 -3.11 -2.36
N VAL A 194 -2.44 -2.64 -1.13
CA VAL A 194 -2.78 -1.26 -0.74
C VAL A 194 -1.59 -0.67 0.00
N SER A 195 -1.18 0.53 -0.41
CA SER A 195 -0.24 1.37 0.32
C SER A 195 -0.96 2.50 1.04
N GLY A 196 -0.45 2.92 2.19
CA GLY A 196 -1.08 4.00 2.93
C GLY A 196 -0.38 4.33 4.25
N TYR A 197 -1.16 4.84 5.17
CA TYR A 197 -0.75 5.12 6.53
C TYR A 197 -1.69 4.44 7.52
N MET A 198 -1.17 4.14 8.69
CA MET A 198 -1.96 3.61 9.78
C MET A 198 -1.81 4.51 11.01
N HIS A 199 -2.94 4.97 11.54
CA HIS A 199 -2.99 5.58 12.86
C HIS A 199 -3.15 4.52 13.91
N SER A 200 -2.26 4.48 14.88
CA SER A 200 -2.38 3.65 16.09
C SER A 200 -2.43 4.56 17.30
N ALA A 201 -3.35 4.30 18.22
CA ALA A 201 -3.41 5.02 19.49
C ALA A 201 -2.15 4.81 20.37
N ILE A 202 -1.28 3.85 19.99
CA ILE A 202 -0.01 3.52 20.66
C ILE A 202 1.18 4.15 19.89
N VAL A 203 0.98 5.24 19.17
CA VAL A 203 2.05 5.90 18.43
C VAL A 203 3.03 6.57 19.39
N SER A 204 4.31 6.53 19.01
CA SER A 204 5.40 7.29 19.63
C SER A 204 4.97 8.74 19.92
N THR A 205 5.44 9.29 21.02
CA THR A 205 5.12 10.64 21.52
C THR A 205 5.36 11.77 20.52
N ASP A 206 6.09 11.51 19.44
CA ASP A 206 6.49 12.46 18.37
C ASP A 206 5.59 12.39 17.12
N GLY A 207 4.56 11.52 17.10
CA GLY A 207 3.63 11.40 15.98
C GLY A 207 4.24 10.87 14.68
N LEU A 208 5.50 10.41 14.73
CA LEU A 208 6.17 9.82 13.57
C LEU A 208 5.54 8.48 13.23
N ILE A 209 5.22 8.29 11.96
CA ILE A 209 4.71 7.04 11.41
C ILE A 209 5.58 6.57 10.25
N ALA A 210 5.68 5.27 10.08
CA ALA A 210 6.16 4.69 8.83
C ALA A 210 5.01 4.56 7.82
N GLY A 211 5.35 4.48 6.53
CA GLY A 211 4.40 4.01 5.54
C GLY A 211 3.87 2.62 5.94
N HIS A 212 2.61 2.36 5.64
CA HIS A 212 1.96 1.08 5.95
C HIS A 212 1.44 0.42 4.69
N ALA A 213 1.26 -0.90 4.77
CA ALA A 213 0.76 -1.71 3.66
C ALA A 213 -0.15 -2.82 4.18
N TRP A 214 -1.15 -3.16 3.37
CA TRP A 214 -2.04 -4.28 3.63
C TRP A 214 -2.56 -4.88 2.32
N ALA A 215 -3.30 -5.94 2.43
CA ALA A 215 -3.96 -6.57 1.31
C ALA A 215 -5.47 -6.32 1.34
N GLU A 216 -6.10 -6.37 0.18
CA GLU A 216 -7.55 -6.50 0.04
C GLU A 216 -7.87 -7.70 -0.83
N ALA A 217 -8.92 -8.46 -0.46
CA ALA A 217 -9.41 -9.61 -1.20
C ALA A 217 -10.91 -9.45 -1.52
N TRP A 218 -11.32 -9.96 -2.69
CA TRP A 218 -12.68 -9.85 -3.20
C TRP A 218 -13.49 -11.10 -2.82
N VAL A 219 -14.49 -10.93 -1.96
CA VAL A 219 -15.41 -11.98 -1.52
C VAL A 219 -16.81 -11.40 -1.35
N GLY A 220 -17.84 -12.12 -1.77
CA GLY A 220 -19.24 -11.68 -1.62
C GLY A 220 -19.51 -10.34 -2.31
N ASP A 221 -18.94 -10.14 -3.49
CA ASP A 221 -19.09 -8.92 -4.30
C ASP A 221 -18.55 -7.64 -3.65
N GLN A 222 -17.60 -7.78 -2.71
CA GLN A 222 -16.98 -6.67 -2.01
C GLN A 222 -15.49 -6.88 -1.78
N TRP A 223 -14.73 -5.77 -1.66
CA TRP A 223 -13.36 -5.78 -1.20
C TRP A 223 -13.31 -5.77 0.33
N HIS A 224 -12.60 -6.73 0.90
CA HIS A 224 -12.32 -6.81 2.34
C HIS A 224 -10.82 -6.59 2.58
N SER A 225 -10.50 -5.77 3.56
CA SER A 225 -9.11 -5.47 3.91
C SER A 225 -8.55 -6.49 4.89
N PHE A 226 -7.24 -6.78 4.76
CA PHE A 226 -6.48 -7.71 5.61
C PHE A 226 -5.13 -7.09 5.94
N ASP A 227 -5.00 -6.58 7.17
CA ASP A 227 -3.74 -6.10 7.73
C ASP A 227 -3.17 -7.16 8.66
N LEU A 228 -2.22 -7.93 8.16
CA LEU A 228 -1.63 -9.05 8.89
C LEU A 228 -0.72 -8.60 10.04
N ALA A 229 -0.17 -7.39 9.93
CA ALA A 229 0.74 -6.84 10.92
C ALA A 229 0.08 -6.51 12.25
N THR A 230 -1.21 -6.19 12.20
CA THR A 230 -1.91 -5.60 13.34
C THR A 230 -2.97 -6.51 13.92
N ASN A 231 -3.11 -7.73 13.35
CA ASN A 231 -4.19 -8.66 13.65
C ASN A 231 -5.55 -7.94 13.71
N TRP A 232 -5.73 -6.96 12.81
CA TRP A 232 -6.92 -6.13 12.65
C TRP A 232 -7.46 -5.57 13.98
N ALA A 233 -6.58 -5.07 14.84
CA ALA A 233 -6.94 -4.61 16.18
C ALA A 233 -7.96 -3.47 16.10
N LYS A 234 -8.99 -3.58 16.90
CA LYS A 234 -10.01 -2.54 17.13
C LYS A 234 -9.33 -1.19 17.39
N ASN A 235 -9.84 -0.09 16.79
CA ASN A 235 -9.40 1.29 16.96
C ASN A 235 -8.17 1.75 16.16
N ARG A 236 -7.87 1.15 15.02
CA ARG A 236 -6.85 1.66 14.09
C ARG A 236 -7.52 2.26 12.87
N ALA A 237 -7.12 3.47 12.50
CA ALA A 237 -7.58 4.09 11.27
C ALA A 237 -6.53 3.90 10.18
N HIS A 238 -6.92 3.23 9.11
CA HIS A 238 -6.13 3.11 7.89
C HIS A 238 -6.51 4.21 6.92
N LEU A 239 -5.50 4.83 6.32
CA LEU A 239 -5.66 5.82 5.27
C LEU A 239 -5.00 5.29 4.00
N ALA A 240 -5.82 4.90 3.03
CA ALA A 240 -5.37 4.36 1.76
C ALA A 240 -4.88 5.47 0.82
N LEU A 241 -3.69 5.29 0.25
CA LEU A 241 -3.13 6.15 -0.79
C LEU A 241 -3.35 5.55 -2.17
N ALA A 242 -2.89 4.32 -2.39
CA ALA A 242 -2.96 3.67 -3.68
C ALA A 242 -3.24 2.17 -3.56
N VAL A 243 -3.83 1.61 -4.62
CA VAL A 243 -3.99 0.17 -4.81
C VAL A 243 -3.24 -0.27 -6.07
N GLY A 244 -2.81 -1.52 -6.10
CA GLY A 244 -2.13 -2.09 -7.27
C GLY A 244 -2.14 -3.62 -7.25
N ALA A 245 -1.63 -4.24 -8.30
CA ALA A 245 -1.46 -5.68 -8.29
C ALA A 245 -0.42 -6.11 -7.24
N ASP A 246 0.60 -5.29 -7.00
CA ASP A 246 1.63 -5.48 -5.99
C ASP A 246 2.16 -4.13 -5.52
N TYR A 247 3.21 -4.15 -4.69
CA TYR A 247 3.84 -2.94 -4.19
C TYR A 247 4.37 -2.02 -5.30
N LEU A 248 4.91 -2.57 -6.40
CA LEU A 248 5.49 -1.75 -7.47
C LEU A 248 4.43 -0.88 -8.17
N ASP A 249 3.19 -1.35 -8.23
CA ASP A 249 2.07 -0.60 -8.80
C ASP A 249 1.49 0.42 -7.80
N ALA A 250 1.51 0.11 -6.51
CA ALA A 250 0.97 0.96 -5.45
C ALA A 250 2.05 1.75 -4.68
N CYS A 251 3.31 1.71 -5.12
CA CYS A 251 4.41 2.41 -4.47
C CYS A 251 4.13 3.92 -4.37
N PRO A 252 4.24 4.54 -3.19
CA PRO A 252 3.96 5.96 -2.99
C PRO A 252 4.78 6.88 -3.88
N ILE A 253 6.06 6.56 -4.07
CA ILE A 253 6.95 7.27 -5.01
C ILE A 253 7.78 6.23 -5.74
N ARG A 254 7.74 6.25 -7.06
CA ARG A 254 8.56 5.40 -7.91
C ARG A 254 9.06 6.21 -9.10
N GLY A 255 10.36 6.15 -9.37
CA GLY A 255 10.92 6.95 -10.44
C GLY A 255 12.02 6.23 -11.21
N VAL A 256 12.41 6.89 -12.29
CA VAL A 256 13.61 6.59 -13.07
C VAL A 256 14.46 7.84 -13.15
N ARG A 257 15.77 7.67 -13.18
CA ARG A 257 16.72 8.78 -13.29
C ARG A 257 17.91 8.43 -14.18
N ILE A 258 18.53 9.45 -14.71
CA ILE A 258 19.78 9.37 -15.46
C ILE A 258 20.84 10.18 -14.72
N GLY A 259 21.92 9.53 -14.32
CA GLY A 259 22.97 10.14 -13.50
C GLY A 259 22.63 10.08 -12.00
N GLY A 260 23.26 10.94 -11.20
CA GLY A 260 22.99 11.07 -9.76
C GLY A 260 23.95 10.27 -8.86
N GLY A 261 24.72 9.32 -9.40
CA GLY A 261 25.61 8.49 -8.57
C GLY A 261 24.85 7.72 -7.48
N ILE A 262 25.37 7.78 -6.25
CA ILE A 262 24.74 7.15 -5.08
C ILE A 262 23.56 8.01 -4.61
N GLU A 263 22.43 7.36 -4.37
CA GLU A 263 21.21 7.97 -3.85
C GLU A 263 21.07 7.70 -2.36
N THR A 264 20.76 8.73 -1.60
CA THR A 264 20.28 8.62 -0.23
C THR A 264 18.83 9.09 -0.15
N MET A 265 17.97 8.31 0.50
CA MET A 265 16.57 8.65 0.68
C MET A 265 16.23 8.81 2.15
N LEU A 266 15.64 9.94 2.52
CA LEU A 266 15.09 10.20 3.84
C LEU A 266 13.56 10.34 3.72
N VAL A 267 12.83 9.52 4.46
CA VAL A 267 11.36 9.60 4.52
C VAL A 267 10.95 9.93 5.95
N GLN A 268 10.11 10.95 6.09
CA GLN A 268 9.48 11.32 7.35
C GLN A 268 7.98 11.47 7.13
N ALA A 269 7.18 10.79 7.93
CA ALA A 269 5.75 10.98 7.93
C ALA A 269 5.25 11.20 9.36
N ARG A 270 4.32 12.14 9.52
CA ARG A 270 3.63 12.43 10.78
C ARG A 270 2.14 12.35 10.56
N LEU A 271 1.45 11.80 11.55
CA LEU A 271 0.01 11.69 11.56
C LEU A 271 -0.50 12.07 12.94
N SER A 272 -1.45 12.99 12.98
CA SER A 272 -2.07 13.47 14.22
C SER A 272 -3.58 13.55 14.06
N VAL A 273 -4.30 13.42 15.17
CA VAL A 273 -5.74 13.67 15.19
C VAL A 273 -5.95 15.19 15.18
N SER A 274 -6.69 15.67 14.17
CA SER A 274 -7.10 17.07 14.07
C SER A 274 -8.44 17.24 14.79
N GLN A 275 -8.55 18.29 15.58
CA GLN A 275 -9.82 18.69 16.23
C GLN A 275 -10.86 19.21 15.23
#